data_27714dfa40bb49c9272a90ac1c6cbe86
#
_entry.id   27714dfa40bb49c9272a90ac1c6cbe86
#
_cell.length_a   1.000
_cell.length_b   1.000
_cell.length_c   1.000
_cell.angle_alpha   90.00
_cell.angle_beta   90.00
_cell.angle_gamma   90.00
#
_symmetry.space_group_name_H-M   'P 1'
#
loop_
_entity.id
_entity.type
_entity.pdbx_description
1 polymer ?
#
loop_
_entity_poly.entity_id
_entity_poly.type
_entity_poly.pdbx_seq_one_letter_code
_entity_poly.pdbx_strand_id
1 'polypeptide(L)'
;MTDTTNAPPRRASIPRTVWVLGLVSMFMDVSSEIVHALLPLFLTVTLGTSVAMVGLIDGVAESTASIAKVFSGYVSDRIGKRKPLILLGYGLGALSKPLFALAGSAGLVFGARFIDRIGKGLRGAPRDALVADVTPPEIRGRAYGLRQSLDTVGAFAGPLAAIGLMALLHNNMRAVFAFAIVPGMTAVLLVIVGIEGRSAKPASPPRVPLRIADLRGLDRAFWSVVGIGVMFTMARFSEAFLVLKANADGLPLALAPLVLVVMNLVYSLGAYPAGMLSDAGGAKRPMLLGLASLIAADACLGFGRGLAATFFGIALWGVHMALTQGVLAQLVAEKAPESLRGSAFGVFNLATGLTMLAASVLAGVLWDVAGPPATFMAGGAFAAITLFLLATRRVVPA
;
A
#
# COMPACT_ATOMS: atom_id res chain seq x y z
N MET A 1 8.92 -54.70 26.25
CA MET A 1 9.83 -53.76 25.59
C MET A 1 9.19 -53.41 24.25
N THR A 2 8.40 -52.40 24.18
CA THR A 2 7.76 -51.91 22.95
C THR A 2 8.47 -50.62 22.55
N ASP A 3 9.24 -50.76 21.49
CA ASP A 3 9.99 -49.69 20.84
C ASP A 3 9.04 -48.69 20.21
N THR A 4 8.82 -47.56 20.90
CA THR A 4 8.06 -46.40 20.35
C THR A 4 8.99 -45.66 19.41
N THR A 5 8.95 -46.02 18.13
CA THR A 5 9.61 -45.31 17.05
C THR A 5 9.28 -43.84 17.09
N ASN A 6 10.25 -43.03 17.47
CA ASN A 6 10.24 -41.56 17.40
C ASN A 6 10.23 -41.12 15.92
N ALA A 7 9.06 -41.16 15.27
CA ALA A 7 8.91 -40.55 13.95
C ALA A 7 9.08 -39.05 14.12
N PRO A 8 9.94 -38.37 13.32
CA PRO A 8 10.08 -36.92 13.41
C PRO A 8 8.71 -36.26 13.16
N PRO A 9 8.38 -35.22 13.92
CA PRO A 9 7.09 -34.55 13.77
C PRO A 9 6.92 -34.10 12.32
N ARG A 10 5.85 -34.59 11.66
CA ARG A 10 5.49 -34.18 10.29
C ARG A 10 5.41 -32.66 10.27
N ARG A 11 6.30 -32.01 9.52
CA ARG A 11 6.25 -30.54 9.33
C ARG A 11 4.85 -30.18 8.83
N ALA A 12 4.09 -29.43 9.63
CA ALA A 12 2.75 -28.98 9.27
C ALA A 12 2.80 -28.29 7.91
N SER A 13 1.97 -28.73 6.97
CA SER A 13 1.87 -28.13 5.63
C SER A 13 1.00 -26.88 5.68
N ILE A 14 1.30 -25.91 4.82
CA ILE A 14 0.50 -24.70 4.70
C ILE A 14 -0.89 -25.09 4.14
N PRO A 15 -1.99 -24.66 4.79
CA PRO A 15 -3.34 -24.99 4.35
C PRO A 15 -3.64 -24.52 2.93
N ARG A 16 -4.43 -25.31 2.17
CA ARG A 16 -4.85 -24.97 0.80
C ARG A 16 -5.50 -23.57 0.71
N THR A 17 -6.30 -23.20 1.69
CA THR A 17 -6.95 -21.88 1.75
C THR A 17 -5.95 -20.73 1.73
N VAL A 18 -4.77 -20.88 2.35
CA VAL A 18 -3.71 -19.85 2.34
C VAL A 18 -3.11 -19.68 0.94
N TRP A 19 -2.86 -20.80 0.23
CA TRP A 19 -2.43 -20.76 -1.17
C TRP A 19 -3.46 -20.08 -2.07
N VAL A 20 -4.74 -20.41 -1.91
CA VAL A 20 -5.83 -19.77 -2.66
C VAL A 20 -5.87 -18.27 -2.37
N LEU A 21 -5.82 -17.85 -1.10
CA LEU A 21 -5.81 -16.44 -0.72
C LEU A 21 -4.59 -15.70 -1.27
N GLY A 22 -3.43 -16.33 -1.29
CA GLY A 22 -2.23 -15.77 -1.91
C GLY A 22 -2.38 -15.56 -3.42
N LEU A 23 -2.89 -16.57 -4.14
CA LEU A 23 -3.17 -16.47 -5.58
C LEU A 23 -4.25 -15.42 -5.89
N VAL A 24 -5.32 -15.36 -5.09
CA VAL A 24 -6.36 -14.33 -5.20
C VAL A 24 -5.75 -12.94 -5.08
N SER A 25 -4.88 -12.73 -4.09
CA SER A 25 -4.19 -11.45 -3.90
C SER A 25 -3.26 -11.15 -5.07
N MET A 26 -2.45 -12.11 -5.51
CA MET A 26 -1.54 -11.97 -6.64
C MET A 26 -2.28 -11.53 -7.92
N PHE A 27 -3.36 -12.24 -8.31
CA PHE A 27 -4.11 -11.88 -9.51
C PHE A 27 -4.80 -10.52 -9.41
N MET A 28 -5.33 -10.18 -8.22
CA MET A 28 -5.93 -8.86 -8.02
C MET A 28 -4.88 -7.75 -8.04
N ASP A 29 -3.68 -8.01 -7.52
CA ASP A 29 -2.59 -7.02 -7.54
C ASP A 29 -2.06 -6.86 -8.98
N VAL A 30 -1.90 -7.93 -9.76
CA VAL A 30 -1.63 -7.81 -11.20
C VAL A 30 -2.69 -6.93 -11.88
N SER A 31 -3.96 -7.20 -11.64
CA SER A 31 -5.08 -6.42 -12.20
C SER A 31 -5.02 -4.94 -11.82
N SER A 32 -4.76 -4.65 -10.54
CA SER A 32 -4.75 -3.28 -10.03
C SER A 32 -3.51 -2.52 -10.46
N GLU A 33 -2.34 -3.17 -10.52
CA GLU A 33 -1.08 -2.55 -10.88
C GLU A 33 -0.97 -2.28 -12.39
N ILE A 34 -1.60 -3.07 -13.26
CA ILE A 34 -1.74 -2.74 -14.69
C ILE A 34 -2.42 -1.36 -14.84
N VAL A 35 -3.46 -1.09 -14.08
CA VAL A 35 -4.17 0.20 -14.13
C VAL A 35 -3.35 1.29 -13.42
N HIS A 36 -2.89 1.03 -12.20
CA HIS A 36 -2.22 2.01 -11.35
C HIS A 36 -0.98 2.61 -12.01
N ALA A 37 -0.18 1.77 -12.66
CA ALA A 37 1.07 2.19 -13.29
C ALA A 37 0.88 3.15 -14.48
N LEU A 38 -0.29 3.16 -15.12
CA LEU A 38 -0.60 4.00 -16.27
C LEU A 38 -1.61 5.10 -15.96
N LEU A 39 -2.32 5.01 -14.83
CA LEU A 39 -3.44 5.91 -14.50
C LEU A 39 -3.07 7.39 -14.46
N PRO A 40 -1.90 7.82 -13.91
CA PRO A 40 -1.51 9.22 -13.90
C PRO A 40 -1.38 9.79 -15.32
N LEU A 41 -0.77 9.02 -16.23
CA LEU A 41 -0.62 9.42 -17.63
C LEU A 41 -1.93 9.31 -18.42
N PHE A 42 -2.79 8.35 -18.10
CA PHE A 42 -4.12 8.31 -18.68
C PHE A 42 -4.94 9.57 -18.35
N LEU A 43 -4.87 10.03 -17.09
CA LEU A 43 -5.53 11.26 -16.65
C LEU A 43 -4.95 12.50 -17.34
N THR A 44 -3.64 12.65 -17.37
CA THR A 44 -2.99 13.87 -17.89
C THR A 44 -2.88 13.87 -19.41
N VAL A 45 -2.43 12.78 -20.05
CA VAL A 45 -2.17 12.72 -21.49
C VAL A 45 -3.43 12.37 -22.28
N THR A 46 -4.23 11.38 -21.81
CA THR A 46 -5.41 10.92 -22.58
C THR A 46 -6.65 11.75 -22.28
N LEU A 47 -6.88 12.13 -21.01
CA LEU A 47 -8.06 12.90 -20.60
C LEU A 47 -7.78 14.40 -20.46
N GLY A 48 -6.53 14.85 -20.55
CA GLY A 48 -6.16 16.26 -20.48
C GLY A 48 -6.43 16.93 -19.13
N THR A 49 -6.43 16.15 -18.04
CA THR A 49 -6.71 16.71 -16.71
C THR A 49 -5.48 17.31 -16.06
N SER A 50 -5.67 18.22 -15.09
CA SER A 50 -4.59 18.80 -14.31
C SER A 50 -3.92 17.76 -13.39
N VAL A 51 -2.68 18.03 -13.00
CA VAL A 51 -1.96 17.15 -12.05
C VAL A 51 -2.55 17.26 -10.64
N ALA A 52 -3.17 18.40 -10.29
CA ALA A 52 -3.96 18.53 -9.08
C ALA A 52 -5.10 17.52 -9.01
N MET A 53 -5.77 17.25 -10.15
CA MET A 53 -6.81 16.23 -10.22
C MET A 53 -6.26 14.82 -10.02
N VAL A 54 -5.06 14.50 -10.51
CA VAL A 54 -4.36 13.24 -10.23
C VAL A 54 -4.12 13.11 -8.72
N GLY A 55 -3.56 14.14 -8.08
CA GLY A 55 -3.33 14.17 -6.65
C GLY A 55 -4.60 14.00 -5.83
N LEU A 56 -5.71 14.62 -6.25
CA LEU A 56 -7.02 14.47 -5.61
C LEU A 56 -7.54 13.03 -5.72
N ILE A 57 -7.53 12.46 -6.92
CA ILE A 57 -8.02 11.10 -7.18
C ILE A 57 -7.24 10.08 -6.36
N ASP A 58 -5.91 10.13 -6.39
CA ASP A 58 -5.07 9.19 -5.64
C ASP A 58 -5.12 9.44 -4.13
N GLY A 59 -5.14 10.69 -3.70
CA GLY A 59 -5.26 11.04 -2.28
C GLY A 59 -6.56 10.55 -1.66
N VAL A 60 -7.71 10.78 -2.33
CA VAL A 60 -9.01 10.24 -1.91
C VAL A 60 -9.00 8.72 -1.92
N ALA A 61 -8.40 8.12 -2.93
CA ALA A 61 -8.33 6.68 -3.07
C ALA A 61 -7.58 6.03 -1.89
N GLU A 62 -6.38 6.48 -1.55
CA GLU A 62 -5.58 5.93 -0.46
C GLU A 62 -6.21 6.17 0.91
N SER A 63 -6.81 7.36 1.13
CA SER A 63 -7.58 7.66 2.34
C SER A 63 -8.77 6.71 2.48
N THR A 64 -9.51 6.48 1.40
CA THR A 64 -10.68 5.58 1.39
C THR A 64 -10.28 4.15 1.74
N ALA A 65 -9.19 3.63 1.16
CA ALA A 65 -8.71 2.28 1.46
C ALA A 65 -8.32 2.14 2.94
N SER A 66 -7.62 3.14 3.49
CA SER A 66 -7.19 3.17 4.89
C SER A 66 -8.39 3.20 5.85
N ILE A 67 -9.38 4.05 5.59
CA ILE A 67 -10.59 4.16 6.39
C ILE A 67 -11.43 2.88 6.30
N ALA A 68 -11.70 2.39 5.09
CA ALA A 68 -12.48 1.18 4.88
C ALA A 68 -11.86 -0.06 5.54
N LYS A 69 -10.52 -0.15 5.59
CA LYS A 69 -9.80 -1.25 6.26
C LYS A 69 -10.08 -1.29 7.76
N VAL A 70 -10.19 -0.15 8.44
CA VAL A 70 -10.49 -0.07 9.87
C VAL A 70 -11.88 -0.63 10.15
N PHE A 71 -12.88 -0.23 9.35
CA PHE A 71 -14.26 -0.68 9.53
C PHE A 71 -14.46 -2.14 9.12
N SER A 72 -13.78 -2.61 8.08
CA SER A 72 -13.95 -3.97 7.57
C SER A 72 -13.54 -5.05 8.57
N GLY A 73 -12.50 -4.81 9.36
CA GLY A 73 -12.07 -5.69 10.44
C GLY A 73 -13.17 -5.88 11.48
N TYR A 74 -13.75 -4.77 11.95
CA TYR A 74 -14.83 -4.80 12.91
C TYR A 74 -16.07 -5.53 12.40
N VAL A 75 -16.53 -5.17 11.20
CA VAL A 75 -17.70 -5.79 10.57
C VAL A 75 -17.49 -7.30 10.39
N SER A 76 -16.28 -7.69 9.96
CA SER A 76 -15.90 -9.09 9.78
C SER A 76 -15.96 -9.89 11.09
N ASP A 77 -15.45 -9.31 12.18
CA ASP A 77 -15.44 -9.96 13.49
C ASP A 77 -16.85 -10.09 14.06
N ARG A 78 -17.71 -9.08 13.82
CA ARG A 78 -19.11 -9.11 14.28
C ARG A 78 -19.97 -10.11 13.52
N ILE A 79 -19.79 -10.21 12.19
CA ILE A 79 -20.58 -11.13 11.34
C ILE A 79 -20.11 -12.58 11.54
N GLY A 80 -18.86 -12.81 11.93
CA GLY A 80 -18.26 -14.15 12.08
C GLY A 80 -18.10 -14.92 10.76
N LYS A 81 -18.36 -14.28 9.62
CA LYS A 81 -18.23 -14.86 8.27
C LYS A 81 -17.24 -14.02 7.45
N ARG A 82 -16.05 -14.56 7.17
CA ARG A 82 -14.99 -13.86 6.45
C ARG A 82 -15.24 -13.81 4.94
N LYS A 83 -15.67 -14.95 4.34
CA LYS A 83 -15.81 -15.10 2.89
C LYS A 83 -16.71 -14.05 2.21
N PRO A 84 -17.90 -13.66 2.73
CA PRO A 84 -18.73 -12.66 2.07
C PRO A 84 -18.05 -11.29 1.91
N LEU A 85 -17.32 -10.81 2.94
CA LEU A 85 -16.60 -9.54 2.87
C LEU A 85 -15.38 -9.61 1.95
N ILE A 86 -14.68 -10.74 1.95
CA ILE A 86 -13.58 -11.01 1.01
C ILE A 86 -14.13 -10.98 -0.42
N LEU A 87 -15.23 -11.70 -0.70
CA LEU A 87 -15.84 -11.75 -2.02
C LEU A 87 -16.35 -10.38 -2.47
N LEU A 88 -17.03 -9.65 -1.60
CA LEU A 88 -17.48 -8.28 -1.89
C LEU A 88 -16.28 -7.35 -2.22
N GLY A 89 -15.21 -7.40 -1.43
CA GLY A 89 -14.03 -6.57 -1.65
C GLY A 89 -13.30 -6.88 -2.95
N TYR A 90 -13.11 -8.15 -3.28
CA TYR A 90 -12.51 -8.55 -4.57
C TYR A 90 -13.47 -8.30 -5.73
N GLY A 91 -14.77 -8.50 -5.55
CA GLY A 91 -15.81 -8.20 -6.54
C GLY A 91 -15.86 -6.73 -6.93
N LEU A 92 -15.84 -5.81 -5.95
CA LEU A 92 -15.76 -4.37 -6.20
C LEU A 92 -14.47 -3.99 -6.94
N GLY A 93 -13.33 -4.59 -6.55
CA GLY A 93 -12.07 -4.40 -7.25
C GLY A 93 -12.12 -4.87 -8.70
N ALA A 94 -12.71 -6.03 -9.00
CA ALA A 94 -12.86 -6.52 -10.35
C ALA A 94 -13.86 -5.69 -11.18
N LEU A 95 -14.98 -5.28 -10.55
CA LEU A 95 -16.02 -4.45 -11.19
C LEU A 95 -15.51 -3.06 -11.56
N SER A 96 -14.53 -2.52 -10.84
CA SER A 96 -13.92 -1.23 -11.18
C SER A 96 -13.13 -1.25 -12.50
N LYS A 97 -12.61 -2.40 -12.93
CA LYS A 97 -11.71 -2.50 -14.11
C LYS A 97 -12.39 -2.14 -15.43
N PRO A 98 -13.61 -2.62 -15.75
CA PRO A 98 -14.34 -2.14 -16.91
C PRO A 98 -14.58 -0.63 -16.89
N LEU A 99 -14.82 -0.04 -15.71
CA LEU A 99 -15.05 1.40 -15.60
C LEU A 99 -13.80 2.21 -15.99
N PHE A 100 -12.58 1.75 -15.65
CA PHE A 100 -11.34 2.38 -16.12
C PHE A 100 -11.19 2.28 -17.64
N ALA A 101 -11.46 1.13 -18.22
CA ALA A 101 -11.36 0.93 -19.68
C ALA A 101 -12.34 1.83 -20.46
N LEU A 102 -13.54 2.04 -19.92
CA LEU A 102 -14.61 2.85 -20.52
C LEU A 102 -14.52 4.33 -20.13
N ALA A 103 -13.57 4.73 -19.26
CA ALA A 103 -13.53 6.08 -18.73
C ALA A 103 -13.31 7.14 -19.82
N GLY A 104 -14.29 8.00 -20.02
CA GLY A 104 -14.23 9.17 -20.91
C GLY A 104 -14.00 10.48 -20.15
N SER A 105 -13.97 10.48 -18.82
CA SER A 105 -13.79 11.67 -18.00
C SER A 105 -13.07 11.35 -16.69
N ALA A 106 -12.44 12.38 -16.08
CA ALA A 106 -11.83 12.26 -14.77
C ALA A 106 -12.83 11.86 -13.66
N GLY A 107 -14.08 12.27 -13.77
CA GLY A 107 -15.14 11.90 -12.83
C GLY A 107 -15.44 10.41 -12.83
N LEU A 108 -15.44 9.75 -14.01
CA LEU A 108 -15.62 8.30 -14.10
C LEU A 108 -14.39 7.55 -13.58
N VAL A 109 -13.18 8.06 -13.85
CA VAL A 109 -11.93 7.52 -13.26
C VAL A 109 -11.96 7.63 -11.74
N PHE A 110 -12.38 8.79 -11.20
CA PHE A 110 -12.54 8.99 -9.76
C PHE A 110 -13.50 7.96 -9.16
N GLY A 111 -14.67 7.77 -9.75
CA GLY A 111 -15.66 6.78 -9.31
C GLY A 111 -15.11 5.35 -9.35
N ALA A 112 -14.44 4.97 -10.44
CA ALA A 112 -13.81 3.66 -10.60
C ALA A 112 -12.73 3.44 -9.53
N ARG A 113 -11.86 4.44 -9.30
CA ARG A 113 -10.78 4.37 -8.31
C ARG A 113 -11.35 4.29 -6.88
N PHE A 114 -12.40 5.05 -6.59
CA PHE A 114 -13.08 5.04 -5.30
C PHE A 114 -13.68 3.66 -4.98
N ILE A 115 -14.39 3.05 -5.96
CA ILE A 115 -14.94 1.68 -5.84
C ILE A 115 -13.80 0.67 -5.61
N ASP A 116 -12.73 0.73 -6.39
CA ASP A 116 -11.56 -0.15 -6.23
C ASP A 116 -10.97 -0.07 -4.83
N ARG A 117 -10.84 1.15 -4.28
CA ARG A 117 -10.24 1.39 -2.96
C ARG A 117 -11.14 0.98 -1.81
N ILE A 118 -12.45 1.16 -1.93
CA ILE A 118 -13.42 0.55 -1.00
C ILE A 118 -13.24 -0.97 -1.01
N GLY A 119 -13.17 -1.59 -2.20
CA GLY A 119 -12.93 -3.02 -2.33
C GLY A 119 -11.63 -3.47 -1.66
N LYS A 120 -10.53 -2.73 -1.84
CA LYS A 120 -9.22 -3.00 -1.20
C LYS A 120 -9.33 -2.92 0.33
N GLY A 121 -9.98 -1.90 0.87
CA GLY A 121 -10.19 -1.74 2.30
C GLY A 121 -11.06 -2.84 2.90
N LEU A 122 -12.15 -3.20 2.22
CA LEU A 122 -13.08 -4.23 2.70
C LEU A 122 -12.47 -5.62 2.77
N ARG A 123 -11.58 -6.01 1.82
CA ARG A 123 -11.00 -7.35 1.77
C ARG A 123 -9.80 -7.56 2.68
N GLY A 124 -9.05 -6.50 3.01
CA GLY A 124 -7.74 -6.60 3.66
C GLY A 124 -7.79 -7.29 5.02
N ALA A 125 -8.52 -6.72 5.98
CA ALA A 125 -8.60 -7.25 7.34
C ALA A 125 -9.29 -8.63 7.43
N PRO A 126 -10.45 -8.89 6.74
CA PRO A 126 -11.06 -10.20 6.72
C PRO A 126 -10.18 -11.29 6.10
N ARG A 127 -9.42 -10.98 5.06
CA ARG A 127 -8.46 -11.89 4.42
C ARG A 127 -7.36 -12.31 5.38
N ASP A 128 -6.73 -11.32 6.03
CA ASP A 128 -5.62 -11.57 6.95
C ASP A 128 -6.12 -12.35 8.19
N ALA A 129 -7.33 -12.05 8.68
CA ALA A 129 -7.96 -12.82 9.74
C ALA A 129 -8.24 -14.27 9.32
N LEU A 130 -8.72 -14.52 8.08
CA LEU A 130 -8.95 -15.87 7.58
C LEU A 130 -7.66 -16.69 7.51
N VAL A 131 -6.54 -16.08 7.10
CA VAL A 131 -5.22 -16.75 7.15
C VAL A 131 -4.90 -17.21 8.58
N ALA A 132 -5.11 -16.35 9.59
CA ALA A 132 -4.89 -16.71 11.00
C ALA A 132 -5.83 -17.83 11.48
N ASP A 133 -7.12 -17.77 11.07
CA ASP A 133 -8.16 -18.71 11.51
C ASP A 133 -7.91 -20.14 11.00
N VAL A 134 -7.34 -20.29 9.78
CA VAL A 134 -7.11 -21.60 9.16
C VAL A 134 -5.71 -22.16 9.39
N THR A 135 -4.80 -21.37 9.99
CA THR A 135 -3.38 -21.73 10.12
C THR A 135 -3.03 -22.00 11.57
N PRO A 136 -2.44 -23.19 11.89
CA PRO A 136 -1.88 -23.47 13.20
C PRO A 136 -0.88 -22.39 13.65
N PRO A 137 -0.85 -22.03 14.95
CA PRO A 137 0.02 -20.97 15.48
C PRO A 137 1.50 -21.12 15.09
N GLU A 138 2.00 -22.36 15.06
CA GLU A 138 3.42 -22.71 14.83
C GLU A 138 3.90 -22.37 13.40
N ILE A 139 2.98 -22.27 12.44
CA ILE A 139 3.32 -22.00 11.03
C ILE A 139 2.67 -20.71 10.47
N ARG A 140 2.06 -19.89 11.32
CA ARG A 140 1.42 -18.60 10.89
C ARG A 140 2.40 -17.68 10.17
N GLY A 141 3.64 -17.57 10.66
CA GLY A 141 4.66 -16.76 10.01
C GLY A 141 4.91 -17.22 8.57
N ARG A 142 5.00 -18.54 8.31
CA ARG A 142 5.16 -19.11 6.97
C ARG A 142 3.94 -18.85 6.09
N ALA A 143 2.73 -18.91 6.63
CA ALA A 143 1.49 -18.66 5.91
C ALA A 143 1.39 -17.19 5.47
N TYR A 144 1.67 -16.24 6.36
CA TYR A 144 1.73 -14.82 6.03
C TYR A 144 2.86 -14.49 5.06
N GLY A 145 4.03 -15.12 5.23
CA GLY A 145 5.16 -14.97 4.31
C GLY A 145 4.82 -15.41 2.91
N LEU A 146 4.20 -16.59 2.74
CA LEU A 146 3.73 -17.07 1.44
C LEU A 146 2.75 -16.09 0.77
N ARG A 147 1.73 -15.64 1.54
CA ARG A 147 0.77 -14.67 1.03
C ARG A 147 1.46 -13.37 0.59
N GLN A 148 2.36 -12.84 1.41
CA GLN A 148 3.09 -11.61 1.09
C GLN A 148 4.00 -11.77 -0.13
N SER A 149 4.66 -12.92 -0.28
CA SER A 149 5.46 -13.21 -1.48
C SER A 149 4.61 -13.21 -2.75
N LEU A 150 3.41 -13.79 -2.70
CA LEU A 150 2.49 -13.79 -3.84
C LEU A 150 1.93 -12.38 -4.13
N ASP A 151 1.64 -11.56 -3.10
CA ASP A 151 1.32 -10.13 -3.28
C ASP A 151 2.47 -9.41 -4.02
N THR A 152 3.71 -9.63 -3.58
CA THR A 152 4.91 -9.03 -4.21
C THR A 152 5.05 -9.46 -5.67
N VAL A 153 4.86 -10.75 -5.98
CA VAL A 153 4.85 -11.23 -7.38
C VAL A 153 3.81 -10.48 -8.20
N GLY A 154 2.59 -10.28 -7.67
CA GLY A 154 1.54 -9.50 -8.33
C GLY A 154 1.94 -8.04 -8.57
N ALA A 155 2.54 -7.40 -7.57
CA ALA A 155 3.00 -6.01 -7.64
C ALA A 155 4.11 -5.79 -8.68
N PHE A 156 4.92 -6.81 -9.00
CA PHE A 156 5.90 -6.77 -10.09
C PHE A 156 5.30 -7.17 -11.43
N ALA A 157 4.53 -8.26 -11.47
CA ALA A 157 3.97 -8.80 -12.69
C ALA A 157 2.98 -7.81 -13.36
N GLY A 158 2.24 -7.03 -12.57
CA GLY A 158 1.29 -6.03 -13.07
C GLY A 158 1.94 -4.96 -13.94
N PRO A 159 2.91 -4.17 -13.43
CA PRO A 159 3.61 -3.17 -14.23
C PRO A 159 4.38 -3.75 -15.41
N LEU A 160 5.00 -4.93 -15.27
CA LEU A 160 5.67 -5.62 -16.39
C LEU A 160 4.67 -6.04 -17.48
N ALA A 161 3.51 -6.57 -17.07
CA ALA A 161 2.42 -6.87 -18.01
C ALA A 161 1.91 -5.60 -18.70
N ALA A 162 1.80 -4.48 -17.98
CA ALA A 162 1.41 -3.21 -18.55
C ALA A 162 2.38 -2.75 -19.64
N ILE A 163 3.71 -2.86 -19.43
CA ILE A 163 4.73 -2.55 -20.44
C ILE A 163 4.52 -3.42 -21.69
N GLY A 164 4.41 -4.74 -21.51
CA GLY A 164 4.20 -5.67 -22.63
C GLY A 164 2.91 -5.39 -23.38
N LEU A 165 1.81 -5.12 -22.67
CA LEU A 165 0.51 -4.79 -23.27
C LEU A 165 0.54 -3.43 -23.99
N MET A 166 1.22 -2.42 -23.44
CA MET A 166 1.39 -1.13 -24.12
C MET A 166 2.13 -1.29 -25.46
N ALA A 167 3.17 -2.11 -25.49
CA ALA A 167 3.89 -2.41 -26.75
C ALA A 167 3.00 -3.17 -27.74
N LEU A 168 2.28 -4.20 -27.29
CA LEU A 168 1.41 -5.03 -28.13
C LEU A 168 0.18 -4.28 -28.66
N LEU A 169 -0.38 -3.37 -27.85
CA LEU A 169 -1.61 -2.64 -28.16
C LEU A 169 -1.34 -1.20 -28.67
N HIS A 170 -0.13 -0.92 -29.17
CA HIS A 170 0.23 0.36 -29.78
C HIS A 170 -0.09 1.56 -28.88
N ASN A 171 0.27 1.50 -27.61
CA ASN A 171 0.05 2.53 -26.58
C ASN A 171 -1.43 2.83 -26.27
N ASN A 172 -2.35 1.91 -26.57
CA ASN A 172 -3.77 2.08 -26.26
C ASN A 172 -4.04 1.72 -24.79
N MET A 173 -3.94 2.70 -23.89
CA MET A 173 -4.14 2.52 -22.45
C MET A 173 -5.52 1.94 -22.11
N ARG A 174 -6.59 2.28 -22.85
CA ARG A 174 -7.94 1.75 -22.62
C ARG A 174 -8.00 0.25 -22.86
N ALA A 175 -7.36 -0.22 -23.94
CA ALA A 175 -7.25 -1.64 -24.24
C ALA A 175 -6.40 -2.36 -23.17
N VAL A 176 -5.32 -1.73 -22.67
CA VAL A 176 -4.53 -2.27 -21.55
C VAL A 176 -5.38 -2.39 -20.27
N PHE A 177 -6.20 -1.38 -19.95
CA PHE A 177 -7.12 -1.44 -18.80
C PHE A 177 -8.19 -2.53 -18.97
N ALA A 178 -8.66 -2.79 -20.19
CA ALA A 178 -9.57 -3.90 -20.46
C ALA A 178 -8.93 -5.27 -20.14
N PHE A 179 -7.63 -5.45 -20.42
CA PHE A 179 -6.92 -6.66 -20.02
C PHE A 179 -6.84 -6.87 -18.50
N ALA A 180 -6.86 -5.80 -17.70
CA ALA A 180 -6.88 -5.90 -16.24
C ALA A 180 -8.15 -6.60 -15.70
N ILE A 181 -9.22 -6.67 -16.50
CA ILE A 181 -10.46 -7.40 -16.16
C ILE A 181 -10.16 -8.89 -15.98
N VAL A 182 -9.30 -9.48 -16.81
CA VAL A 182 -9.02 -10.92 -16.80
C VAL A 182 -8.44 -11.38 -15.45
N PRO A 183 -7.30 -10.85 -14.97
CA PRO A 183 -6.77 -11.25 -13.66
C PRO A 183 -7.70 -10.84 -12.51
N GLY A 184 -8.43 -9.71 -12.61
CA GLY A 184 -9.43 -9.30 -11.62
C GLY A 184 -10.56 -10.32 -11.48
N MET A 185 -11.14 -10.78 -12.58
CA MET A 185 -12.18 -11.82 -12.58
C MET A 185 -11.65 -13.18 -12.13
N THR A 186 -10.41 -13.52 -12.51
CA THR A 186 -9.72 -14.73 -12.02
C THR A 186 -9.63 -14.73 -10.50
N ALA A 187 -9.27 -13.60 -9.89
CA ALA A 187 -9.23 -13.45 -8.44
C ALA A 187 -10.61 -13.72 -7.81
N VAL A 188 -11.68 -13.15 -8.37
CA VAL A 188 -13.05 -13.35 -7.87
C VAL A 188 -13.47 -14.83 -8.00
N LEU A 189 -13.19 -15.45 -9.13
CA LEU A 189 -13.50 -16.87 -9.36
C LEU A 189 -12.77 -17.76 -8.35
N LEU A 190 -11.50 -17.50 -8.08
CA LEU A 190 -10.73 -18.23 -7.07
C LEU A 190 -11.31 -18.06 -5.66
N VAL A 191 -11.87 -16.89 -5.30
CA VAL A 191 -12.58 -16.71 -4.02
C VAL A 191 -13.83 -17.57 -3.96
N ILE A 192 -14.61 -17.61 -5.03
CA ILE A 192 -15.88 -18.36 -5.09
C ILE A 192 -15.61 -19.85 -4.93
N VAL A 193 -14.68 -20.40 -5.72
CA VAL A 193 -14.43 -21.85 -5.83
C VAL A 193 -13.46 -22.34 -4.75
N GLY A 194 -12.45 -21.55 -4.42
CA GLY A 194 -11.32 -22.01 -3.62
C GLY A 194 -11.43 -21.76 -2.11
N ILE A 195 -12.34 -20.87 -1.66
CA ILE A 195 -12.52 -20.57 -0.24
C ILE A 195 -13.81 -21.25 0.25
N GLU A 196 -13.65 -22.14 1.22
CA GLU A 196 -14.79 -22.76 1.87
C GLU A 196 -15.49 -21.76 2.81
N GLY A 197 -16.83 -21.73 2.78
CA GLY A 197 -17.66 -20.83 3.59
C GLY A 197 -17.78 -21.23 5.06
N ARG A 198 -16.73 -21.82 5.66
CA ARG A 198 -16.76 -22.18 7.08
C ARG A 198 -16.89 -20.93 7.94
N SER A 199 -17.89 -20.91 8.85
CA SER A 199 -17.94 -19.92 9.92
C SER A 199 -16.75 -20.14 10.84
N ALA A 200 -15.85 -19.20 10.90
CA ALA A 200 -14.83 -19.20 11.93
C ALA A 200 -15.52 -19.02 13.28
N LYS A 201 -15.24 -19.87 14.27
CA LYS A 201 -15.58 -19.54 15.65
C LYS A 201 -14.83 -18.24 15.99
N PRO A 202 -15.50 -17.21 16.52
CA PRO A 202 -14.82 -15.99 16.93
C PRO A 202 -13.71 -16.36 17.93
N ALA A 203 -12.47 -16.28 17.52
CA ALA A 203 -11.34 -16.59 18.40
C ALA A 203 -11.12 -15.51 19.48
N SER A 204 -11.86 -14.40 19.39
CA SER A 204 -11.78 -13.28 20.33
C SER A 204 -13.12 -12.54 20.36
N PRO A 205 -13.50 -11.92 21.48
CA PRO A 205 -14.67 -11.05 21.51
C PRO A 205 -14.53 -9.95 20.45
N PRO A 206 -15.66 -9.52 19.81
CA PRO A 206 -15.62 -8.54 18.73
C PRO A 206 -14.91 -7.28 19.22
N ARG A 207 -13.83 -6.90 18.50
CA ARG A 207 -13.11 -5.67 18.80
C ARG A 207 -14.08 -4.51 18.57
N VAL A 208 -14.29 -3.72 19.63
CA VAL A 208 -15.19 -2.56 19.58
C VAL A 208 -14.65 -1.55 18.55
N PRO A 209 -15.51 -0.93 17.70
CA PRO A 209 -15.05 0.16 16.83
C PRO A 209 -14.51 1.29 17.67
N LEU A 210 -13.68 2.12 17.05
CA LEU A 210 -13.11 3.31 17.62
C LEU A 210 -14.19 4.10 18.39
N ARG A 211 -14.12 4.08 19.72
CA ARG A 211 -14.96 4.95 20.53
C ARG A 211 -14.17 6.22 20.80
N ILE A 212 -14.82 7.37 20.67
CA ILE A 212 -14.20 8.67 21.02
C ILE A 212 -13.68 8.64 22.48
N ALA A 213 -14.36 7.88 23.35
CA ALA A 213 -13.92 7.68 24.73
C ALA A 213 -12.55 6.98 24.84
N ASP A 214 -12.23 6.08 23.90
CA ASP A 214 -10.94 5.35 23.89
C ASP A 214 -9.75 6.29 23.62
N LEU A 215 -10.00 7.43 22.95
CA LEU A 215 -8.98 8.44 22.67
C LEU A 215 -8.40 9.06 23.94
N ARG A 216 -9.18 9.11 25.02
CA ARG A 216 -8.76 9.62 26.34
C ARG A 216 -7.82 8.66 27.04
N GLY A 217 -7.83 7.38 26.69
CA GLY A 217 -6.92 6.36 27.21
C GLY A 217 -5.57 6.30 26.50
N LEU A 218 -5.38 7.06 25.41
CA LEU A 218 -4.14 7.13 24.66
C LEU A 218 -3.25 8.24 25.21
N ASP A 219 -2.03 7.89 25.59
CA ASP A 219 -1.09 8.78 26.25
C ASP A 219 -0.43 9.81 25.30
N ARG A 220 0.36 10.73 25.87
CA ARG A 220 1.09 11.74 25.08
C ARG A 220 2.14 11.12 24.16
N ALA A 221 2.72 9.97 24.52
CA ALA A 221 3.71 9.30 23.71
C ALA A 221 3.09 8.75 22.43
N PHE A 222 1.90 8.18 22.52
CA PHE A 222 1.12 7.75 21.34
C PHE A 222 0.80 8.94 20.40
N TRP A 223 0.30 10.06 20.94
CA TRP A 223 -0.02 11.24 20.13
C TRP A 223 1.22 11.85 19.47
N SER A 224 2.38 11.72 20.10
CA SER A 224 3.65 12.11 19.48
C SER A 224 4.00 11.23 18.30
N VAL A 225 3.74 9.91 18.35
CA VAL A 225 3.90 8.99 17.23
C VAL A 225 2.94 9.33 16.09
N VAL A 226 1.67 9.66 16.41
CA VAL A 226 0.70 10.12 15.41
C VAL A 226 1.20 11.40 14.74
N GLY A 227 1.68 12.38 15.50
CA GLY A 227 2.23 13.63 14.95
C GLY A 227 3.42 13.40 14.02
N ILE A 228 4.35 12.50 14.39
CA ILE A 228 5.45 12.10 13.52
C ILE A 228 4.92 11.42 12.27
N GLY A 229 3.96 10.51 12.38
CA GLY A 229 3.33 9.84 11.26
C GLY A 229 2.65 10.81 10.29
N VAL A 230 1.97 11.84 10.79
CA VAL A 230 1.36 12.91 10.00
C VAL A 230 2.44 13.70 9.24
N MET A 231 3.48 14.19 9.94
CA MET A 231 4.58 14.95 9.30
C MET A 231 5.31 14.11 8.27
N PHE A 232 5.54 12.84 8.56
CA PHE A 232 6.16 11.88 7.66
C PHE A 232 5.29 11.65 6.40
N THR A 233 3.98 11.54 6.58
CA THR A 233 3.03 11.36 5.46
C THR A 233 2.91 12.63 4.61
N MET A 234 3.05 13.82 5.21
CA MET A 234 3.11 15.08 4.43
C MET A 234 4.34 15.15 3.53
N ALA A 235 5.45 14.54 3.96
CA ALA A 235 6.66 14.47 3.14
C ALA A 235 6.55 13.47 1.98
N ARG A 236 5.61 12.52 2.06
CA ARG A 236 5.42 11.42 1.11
C ARG A 236 4.05 11.52 0.45
N PHE A 237 3.99 12.11 -0.71
CA PHE A 237 2.80 12.17 -1.57
C PHE A 237 2.66 10.90 -2.45
N SER A 238 1.65 10.86 -3.31
CA SER A 238 1.37 9.71 -4.20
C SER A 238 2.55 9.39 -5.14
N GLU A 239 2.80 8.10 -5.35
CA GLU A 239 3.78 7.56 -6.30
C GLU A 239 3.45 7.94 -7.77
N ALA A 240 2.22 8.40 -8.04
CA ALA A 240 1.79 8.93 -9.33
C ALA A 240 2.70 10.06 -9.82
N PHE A 241 3.22 10.90 -8.92
CA PHE A 241 4.11 12.02 -9.27
C PHE A 241 5.48 11.53 -9.76
N LEU A 242 5.96 10.37 -9.33
CA LEU A 242 7.18 9.75 -9.86
C LEU A 242 6.99 9.36 -11.33
N VAL A 243 5.84 8.79 -11.67
CA VAL A 243 5.48 8.41 -13.04
C VAL A 243 5.36 9.65 -13.93
N LEU A 244 4.68 10.70 -13.44
CA LEU A 244 4.57 11.97 -14.15
C LEU A 244 5.92 12.63 -14.39
N LYS A 245 6.81 12.63 -13.38
CA LYS A 245 8.17 13.19 -13.49
C LYS A 245 8.99 12.43 -14.53
N ALA A 246 8.99 11.11 -14.49
CA ALA A 246 9.72 10.31 -15.47
C ALA A 246 9.24 10.58 -16.91
N ASN A 247 7.93 10.71 -17.12
CA ASN A 247 7.38 11.08 -18.43
C ASN A 247 7.76 12.50 -18.83
N ALA A 248 7.72 13.47 -17.90
CA ALA A 248 8.16 14.85 -18.16
C ALA A 248 9.65 14.93 -18.53
N ASP A 249 10.49 14.01 -18.03
CA ASP A 249 11.90 13.89 -18.36
C ASP A 249 12.18 13.05 -19.62
N GLY A 250 11.13 12.64 -20.35
CA GLY A 250 11.23 11.99 -21.65
C GLY A 250 11.06 10.46 -21.64
N LEU A 251 10.60 9.86 -20.53
CA LEU A 251 10.28 8.43 -20.51
C LEU A 251 9.05 8.15 -21.43
N PRO A 252 9.18 7.26 -22.44
CA PRO A 252 8.06 6.89 -23.29
C PRO A 252 6.87 6.33 -22.49
N LEU A 253 5.64 6.61 -22.96
CA LEU A 253 4.40 6.15 -22.29
C LEU A 253 4.37 4.63 -22.05
N ALA A 254 4.86 3.84 -23.03
CA ALA A 254 4.94 2.38 -22.90
C ALA A 254 5.82 1.92 -21.74
N LEU A 255 6.84 2.70 -21.38
CA LEU A 255 7.80 2.37 -20.32
C LEU A 255 7.45 3.02 -18.97
N ALA A 256 6.41 3.82 -18.89
CA ALA A 256 6.01 4.49 -17.66
C ALA A 256 5.87 3.53 -16.44
N PRO A 257 5.34 2.29 -16.59
CA PRO A 257 5.27 1.35 -15.48
C PRO A 257 6.64 0.91 -14.92
N LEU A 258 7.75 1.13 -15.68
CA LEU A 258 9.10 0.83 -15.22
C LEU A 258 9.46 1.61 -13.94
N VAL A 259 8.88 2.79 -13.74
CA VAL A 259 9.02 3.59 -12.52
C VAL A 259 8.66 2.76 -11.28
N LEU A 260 7.49 2.13 -11.29
CA LEU A 260 7.03 1.31 -10.17
C LEU A 260 7.84 0.01 -10.05
N VAL A 261 8.28 -0.58 -11.18
CA VAL A 261 9.15 -1.77 -11.16
C VAL A 261 10.45 -1.46 -10.44
N VAL A 262 11.15 -0.38 -10.81
CA VAL A 262 12.43 0.01 -10.19
C VAL A 262 12.25 0.35 -8.71
N MET A 263 11.25 1.16 -8.39
CA MET A 263 10.94 1.55 -7.01
C MET A 263 10.68 0.31 -6.14
N ASN A 264 9.79 -0.58 -6.59
CA ASN A 264 9.42 -1.79 -5.84
C ASN A 264 10.57 -2.79 -5.75
N LEU A 265 11.43 -2.88 -6.76
CA LEU A 265 12.63 -3.71 -6.74
C LEU A 265 13.58 -3.27 -5.62
N VAL A 266 13.91 -1.98 -5.59
CA VAL A 266 14.78 -1.41 -4.56
C VAL A 266 14.16 -1.57 -3.17
N TYR A 267 12.86 -1.28 -3.05
CA TYR A 267 12.11 -1.50 -1.82
C TYR A 267 12.20 -2.95 -1.33
N SER A 268 11.94 -3.91 -2.20
CA SER A 268 11.93 -5.34 -1.83
C SER A 268 13.30 -5.86 -1.42
N LEU A 269 14.36 -5.43 -2.13
CA LEU A 269 15.74 -5.79 -1.78
C LEU A 269 16.20 -5.13 -0.48
N GLY A 270 15.75 -3.92 -0.22
CA GLY A 270 16.10 -3.13 0.97
C GLY A 270 15.30 -3.50 2.23
N ALA A 271 14.11 -4.10 2.10
CA ALA A 271 13.20 -4.32 3.23
C ALA A 271 13.79 -5.26 4.30
N TYR A 272 14.47 -6.34 3.89
CA TYR A 272 15.08 -7.28 4.84
C TYR A 272 16.29 -6.67 5.58
N PRO A 273 17.29 -6.05 4.92
CA PRO A 273 18.37 -5.32 5.60
C PRO A 273 17.85 -4.21 6.53
N ALA A 274 16.81 -3.48 6.12
CA ALA A 274 16.20 -2.45 6.95
C ALA A 274 15.57 -3.01 8.24
N GLY A 275 14.91 -4.17 8.14
CA GLY A 275 14.41 -4.90 9.31
C GLY A 275 15.53 -5.29 10.28
N MET A 276 16.62 -5.87 9.79
CA MET A 276 17.78 -6.20 10.62
C MET A 276 18.40 -4.97 11.30
N LEU A 277 18.45 -3.83 10.61
CA LEU A 277 18.92 -2.58 11.17
C LEU A 277 18.01 -2.07 12.30
N SER A 278 16.70 -2.22 12.16
CA SER A 278 15.72 -1.89 13.20
C SER A 278 15.86 -2.79 14.42
N ASP A 279 16.06 -4.09 14.22
CA ASP A 279 16.22 -5.06 15.31
C ASP A 279 17.51 -4.83 16.12
N ALA A 280 18.60 -4.45 15.43
CA ALA A 280 19.91 -4.25 16.06
C ALA A 280 20.07 -2.89 16.75
N GLY A 281 19.39 -1.85 16.29
CA GLY A 281 19.64 -0.46 16.72
C GLY A 281 18.39 0.38 17.01
N GLY A 282 17.22 -0.27 17.13
CA GLY A 282 15.95 0.41 17.38
C GLY A 282 15.40 1.13 16.14
N ALA A 283 14.17 1.60 16.27
CA ALA A 283 13.40 2.22 15.17
C ALA A 283 13.96 3.56 14.68
N LYS A 284 14.72 4.27 15.51
CA LYS A 284 15.19 5.63 15.22
C LYS A 284 16.17 5.69 14.05
N ARG A 285 17.16 4.79 14.01
CA ARG A 285 18.19 4.77 12.95
C ARG A 285 17.64 4.58 11.55
N PRO A 286 16.83 3.53 11.28
CA PRO A 286 16.26 3.36 9.94
C PRO A 286 15.33 4.51 9.55
N MET A 287 14.59 5.12 10.48
CA MET A 287 13.74 6.28 10.18
C MET A 287 14.55 7.51 9.77
N LEU A 288 15.67 7.81 10.46
CA LEU A 288 16.54 8.93 10.10
C LEU A 288 17.19 8.71 8.73
N LEU A 289 17.72 7.51 8.47
CA LEU A 289 18.29 7.15 7.17
C LEU A 289 17.25 7.18 6.05
N GLY A 290 16.04 6.71 6.33
CA GLY A 290 14.94 6.75 5.38
C GLY A 290 14.52 8.18 5.02
N LEU A 291 14.43 9.09 6.01
CA LEU A 291 14.13 10.49 5.75
C LEU A 291 15.26 11.18 4.99
N ALA A 292 16.53 10.90 5.32
CA ALA A 292 17.68 11.41 4.57
C ALA A 292 17.66 10.93 3.11
N SER A 293 17.30 9.64 2.88
CA SER A 293 17.11 9.09 1.54
C SER A 293 15.98 9.78 0.79
N LEU A 294 14.84 10.09 1.46
CA LEU A 294 13.73 10.83 0.85
C LEU A 294 14.14 12.25 0.45
N ILE A 295 14.86 12.97 1.32
CA ILE A 295 15.38 14.32 1.00
C ILE A 295 16.30 14.25 -0.22
N ALA A 296 17.19 13.26 -0.29
CA ALA A 296 18.06 13.07 -1.43
C ALA A 296 17.28 12.70 -2.71
N ALA A 297 16.26 11.84 -2.59
CA ALA A 297 15.34 11.49 -3.68
C ALA A 297 14.65 12.75 -4.22
N ASP A 298 14.04 13.54 -3.34
CA ASP A 298 13.33 14.77 -3.71
C ASP A 298 14.27 15.81 -4.34
N ALA A 299 15.51 15.93 -3.84
CA ALA A 299 16.51 16.77 -4.46
C ALA A 299 16.87 16.31 -5.89
N CYS A 300 17.06 15.00 -6.10
CA CYS A 300 17.32 14.45 -7.43
C CYS A 300 16.13 14.65 -8.37
N LEU A 301 14.89 14.45 -7.89
CA LEU A 301 13.68 14.59 -8.69
C LEU A 301 13.33 16.06 -8.94
N GLY A 302 13.64 16.98 -8.00
CA GLY A 302 13.37 18.40 -8.13
C GLY A 302 14.40 19.14 -8.99
N PHE A 303 15.68 18.84 -8.80
CA PHE A 303 16.77 19.59 -9.46
C PHE A 303 17.47 18.80 -10.57
N GLY A 304 17.39 17.47 -10.54
CA GLY A 304 18.00 16.60 -11.54
C GLY A 304 17.33 16.74 -12.91
N ARG A 305 18.10 16.55 -13.98
CA ARG A 305 17.63 16.61 -15.35
C ARG A 305 17.85 15.28 -16.05
N GLY A 306 16.84 14.84 -16.81
CA GLY A 306 16.90 13.64 -17.61
C GLY A 306 16.70 12.35 -16.81
N LEU A 307 16.48 11.26 -17.55
CA LEU A 307 16.05 9.97 -17.00
C LEU A 307 17.02 9.36 -15.96
N ALA A 308 18.33 9.57 -16.12
CA ALA A 308 19.30 9.02 -15.18
C ALA A 308 19.11 9.60 -13.75
N ALA A 309 18.94 10.92 -13.63
CA ALA A 309 18.68 11.57 -12.35
C ALA A 309 17.33 11.15 -11.78
N THR A 310 16.32 11.04 -12.63
CA THR A 310 14.97 10.64 -12.25
C THR A 310 14.96 9.21 -11.71
N PHE A 311 15.55 8.24 -12.40
CA PHE A 311 15.61 6.85 -11.93
C PHE A 311 16.48 6.68 -10.68
N PHE A 312 17.55 7.49 -10.53
CA PHE A 312 18.33 7.52 -9.28
C PHE A 312 17.47 8.03 -8.11
N GLY A 313 16.70 9.10 -8.32
CA GLY A 313 15.73 9.61 -7.33
C GLY A 313 14.64 8.58 -6.98
N ILE A 314 14.09 7.86 -7.99
CA ILE A 314 13.13 6.77 -7.79
C ILE A 314 13.74 5.63 -6.97
N ALA A 315 15.00 5.26 -7.23
CA ALA A 315 15.70 4.25 -6.45
C ALA A 315 15.87 4.68 -4.98
N LEU A 316 16.28 5.93 -4.73
CA LEU A 316 16.35 6.50 -3.38
C LEU A 316 14.96 6.53 -2.69
N TRP A 317 13.89 6.78 -3.42
CA TRP A 317 12.51 6.67 -2.90
C TRP A 317 12.20 5.24 -2.47
N GLY A 318 12.61 4.23 -3.25
CA GLY A 318 12.51 2.81 -2.88
C GLY A 318 13.30 2.47 -1.60
N VAL A 319 14.52 3.01 -1.44
CA VAL A 319 15.33 2.88 -0.21
C VAL A 319 14.60 3.51 0.99
N HIS A 320 14.04 4.71 0.81
CA HIS A 320 13.22 5.38 1.82
C HIS A 320 12.06 4.46 2.29
N MET A 321 11.31 3.89 1.35
CA MET A 321 10.21 2.98 1.66
C MET A 321 10.67 1.76 2.46
N ALA A 322 11.78 1.14 2.04
CA ALA A 322 12.36 -0.01 2.72
C ALA A 322 12.70 0.28 4.19
N LEU A 323 13.29 1.44 4.44
CA LEU A 323 13.73 1.84 5.78
C LEU A 323 12.60 2.28 6.71
N THR A 324 11.40 2.61 6.19
CA THR A 324 10.40 3.34 6.98
C THR A 324 9.04 2.65 7.11
N GLN A 325 8.60 1.89 6.12
CA GLN A 325 7.20 1.35 6.11
C GLN A 325 6.87 0.42 7.30
N GLY A 326 7.79 -0.46 7.71
CA GLY A 326 7.59 -1.36 8.85
C GLY A 326 7.70 -0.67 10.21
N VAL A 327 8.57 0.33 10.30
CA VAL A 327 8.98 0.95 11.57
C VAL A 327 7.87 1.81 12.18
N LEU A 328 7.10 2.53 11.37
CA LEU A 328 5.97 3.33 11.87
C LEU A 328 4.88 2.46 12.51
N ALA A 329 4.57 1.31 11.89
CA ALA A 329 3.61 0.36 12.45
C ALA A 329 4.11 -0.23 13.78
N GLN A 330 5.40 -0.55 13.87
CA GLN A 330 6.05 -1.01 15.11
C GLN A 330 5.90 0.02 16.23
N LEU A 331 6.21 1.30 15.97
CA LEU A 331 6.10 2.38 16.95
C LEU A 331 4.66 2.56 17.48
N VAL A 332 3.65 2.45 16.60
CA VAL A 332 2.24 2.47 17.01
C VAL A 332 1.94 1.29 17.95
N ALA A 333 2.40 0.08 17.60
CA ALA A 333 2.18 -1.12 18.40
C ALA A 333 2.85 -1.04 19.78
N GLU A 334 4.04 -0.44 19.87
CA GLU A 334 4.80 -0.28 21.13
C GLU A 334 4.21 0.77 22.07
N LYS A 335 3.66 1.88 21.52
CA LYS A 335 3.13 2.98 22.32
C LYS A 335 1.63 2.86 22.62
N ALA A 336 0.94 1.95 21.98
CA ALA A 336 -0.48 1.71 22.23
C ALA A 336 -0.68 0.68 23.35
N PRO A 337 -1.53 0.97 24.36
CA PRO A 337 -1.95 -0.03 25.35
C PRO A 337 -2.51 -1.28 24.67
N GLU A 338 -2.23 -2.47 25.18
CA GLU A 338 -2.68 -3.74 24.56
C GLU A 338 -4.18 -3.79 24.32
N SER A 339 -4.96 -3.28 25.28
CA SER A 339 -6.43 -3.21 25.20
C SER A 339 -6.94 -2.24 24.12
N LEU A 340 -6.15 -1.22 23.75
CA LEU A 340 -6.52 -0.16 22.79
C LEU A 340 -5.75 -0.21 21.47
N ARG A 341 -4.93 -1.24 21.22
CA ARG A 341 -4.13 -1.34 19.98
C ARG A 341 -4.96 -1.20 18.72
N GLY A 342 -6.14 -1.81 18.66
CA GLY A 342 -7.04 -1.69 17.52
C GLY A 342 -7.50 -0.25 17.27
N SER A 343 -7.91 0.45 18.33
CA SER A 343 -8.31 1.86 18.29
C SER A 343 -7.12 2.76 17.92
N ALA A 344 -5.94 2.49 18.47
CA ALA A 344 -4.71 3.22 18.16
C ALA A 344 -4.34 3.14 16.69
N PHE A 345 -4.32 1.93 16.10
CA PHE A 345 -4.10 1.76 14.66
C PHE A 345 -5.21 2.43 13.82
N GLY A 346 -6.46 2.41 14.30
CA GLY A 346 -7.57 3.10 13.66
C GLY A 346 -7.33 4.60 13.57
N VAL A 347 -6.96 5.24 14.68
CA VAL A 347 -6.64 6.68 14.76
C VAL A 347 -5.44 7.01 13.87
N PHE A 348 -4.37 6.23 13.99
CA PHE A 348 -3.16 6.44 13.19
C PHE A 348 -3.45 6.36 11.68
N ASN A 349 -4.17 5.32 11.24
CA ASN A 349 -4.53 5.14 9.83
C ASN A 349 -5.48 6.23 9.32
N LEU A 350 -6.42 6.69 10.17
CA LEU A 350 -7.30 7.81 9.82
C LEU A 350 -6.51 9.10 9.65
N ALA A 351 -5.64 9.43 10.62
CA ALA A 351 -4.82 10.63 10.58
C ALA A 351 -3.87 10.63 9.37
N THR A 352 -3.13 9.55 9.15
CA THR A 352 -2.21 9.42 8.02
C THR A 352 -2.93 9.33 6.69
N GLY A 353 -4.10 8.68 6.61
CA GLY A 353 -4.94 8.65 5.41
C GLY A 353 -5.42 10.04 4.99
N LEU A 354 -5.97 10.82 5.92
CA LEU A 354 -6.37 12.21 5.64
C LEU A 354 -5.17 13.09 5.27
N THR A 355 -4.03 12.86 5.91
CA THR A 355 -2.79 13.56 5.58
C THR A 355 -2.30 13.21 4.18
N MET A 356 -2.39 11.94 3.76
CA MET A 356 -2.03 11.51 2.40
C MET A 356 -2.88 12.22 1.34
N LEU A 357 -4.17 12.41 1.60
CA LEU A 357 -5.04 13.21 0.74
C LEU A 357 -4.52 14.65 0.65
N ALA A 358 -4.28 15.30 1.79
CA ALA A 358 -3.79 16.69 1.82
C ALA A 358 -2.44 16.83 1.11
N ALA A 359 -1.49 15.90 1.36
CA ALA A 359 -0.17 15.87 0.75
C ALA A 359 -0.25 15.71 -0.78
N SER A 360 -1.09 14.79 -1.27
CA SER A 360 -1.23 14.53 -2.71
C SER A 360 -1.93 15.68 -3.44
N VAL A 361 -2.94 16.31 -2.83
CA VAL A 361 -3.58 17.50 -3.39
C VAL A 361 -2.59 18.66 -3.43
N LEU A 362 -1.88 18.93 -2.33
CA LEU A 362 -0.87 19.98 -2.27
C LEU A 362 0.22 19.76 -3.34
N ALA A 363 0.72 18.53 -3.46
CA ALA A 363 1.73 18.16 -4.45
C ALA A 363 1.23 18.44 -5.89
N GLY A 364 -0.02 18.08 -6.19
CA GLY A 364 -0.63 18.33 -7.50
C GLY A 364 -0.82 19.82 -7.81
N VAL A 365 -1.30 20.60 -6.83
CA VAL A 365 -1.44 22.06 -6.98
C VAL A 365 -0.09 22.73 -7.21
N LEU A 366 0.93 22.35 -6.42
CA LEU A 366 2.29 22.88 -6.59
C LEU A 366 2.87 22.54 -7.96
N TRP A 367 2.57 21.34 -8.46
CA TRP A 367 2.96 20.93 -9.81
C TRP A 367 2.33 21.80 -10.90
N ASP A 368 1.01 22.03 -10.82
CA ASP A 368 0.30 22.82 -11.82
C ASP A 368 0.70 24.30 -11.78
N VAL A 369 0.99 24.87 -10.60
CA VAL A 369 1.31 26.31 -10.42
C VAL A 369 2.81 26.62 -10.64
N ALA A 370 3.70 25.76 -10.15
CA ALA A 370 5.14 26.06 -10.09
C ALA A 370 6.02 24.93 -10.68
N GLY A 371 5.39 23.91 -11.26
CA GLY A 371 6.07 22.81 -11.94
C GLY A 371 6.59 21.71 -11.00
N PRO A 372 7.14 20.63 -11.59
CA PRO A 372 7.65 19.46 -10.85
C PRO A 372 8.63 19.79 -9.73
N PRO A 373 9.60 20.72 -9.89
CA PRO A 373 10.55 21.04 -8.83
C PRO A 373 9.86 21.48 -7.52
N ALA A 374 8.80 22.30 -7.60
CA ALA A 374 8.11 22.79 -6.41
C ALA A 374 7.47 21.66 -5.61
N THR A 375 6.92 20.67 -6.28
CA THR A 375 6.32 19.48 -5.65
C THR A 375 7.36 18.71 -4.82
N PHE A 376 8.49 18.35 -5.44
CA PHE A 376 9.55 17.60 -4.76
C PHE A 376 10.27 18.42 -3.68
N MET A 377 10.49 19.72 -3.90
CA MET A 377 11.04 20.60 -2.87
C MET A 377 10.14 20.70 -1.64
N ALA A 378 8.83 20.75 -1.82
CA ALA A 378 7.89 20.74 -0.70
C ALA A 378 7.96 19.42 0.08
N GLY A 379 8.01 18.27 -0.61
CA GLY A 379 8.24 16.95 0.00
C GLY A 379 9.54 16.93 0.82
N GLY A 380 10.64 17.34 0.21
CA GLY A 380 11.96 17.43 0.86
C GLY A 380 11.97 18.37 2.08
N ALA A 381 11.25 19.48 2.03
CA ALA A 381 11.11 20.39 3.16
C ALA A 381 10.35 19.73 4.33
N PHE A 382 9.22 19.07 4.08
CA PHE A 382 8.50 18.30 5.12
C PHE A 382 9.36 17.15 5.67
N ALA A 383 10.12 16.46 4.81
CA ALA A 383 11.05 15.41 5.22
C ALA A 383 12.16 15.97 6.12
N ALA A 384 12.74 17.13 5.79
CA ALA A 384 13.76 17.79 6.59
C ALA A 384 13.24 18.25 7.96
N ILE A 385 12.03 18.82 8.01
CA ILE A 385 11.36 19.17 9.26
C ILE A 385 11.14 17.92 10.12
N THR A 386 10.65 16.83 9.51
CA THR A 386 10.41 15.55 10.20
C THR A 386 11.71 14.97 10.73
N LEU A 387 12.78 14.99 9.93
CA LEU A 387 14.12 14.55 10.31
C LEU A 387 14.64 15.34 11.53
N PHE A 388 14.53 16.66 11.49
CA PHE A 388 14.95 17.54 12.60
C PHE A 388 14.17 17.24 13.89
N LEU A 389 12.84 17.11 13.79
CA LEU A 389 11.99 16.77 14.94
C LEU A 389 12.34 15.40 15.53
N LEU A 390 12.62 14.41 14.68
CA LEU A 390 12.97 13.06 15.11
C LEU A 390 14.38 13.00 15.73
N ALA A 391 15.32 13.79 15.19
CA ALA A 391 16.69 13.86 15.71
C ALA A 391 16.75 14.51 17.10
N THR A 392 15.97 15.59 17.30
CA THR A 392 16.02 16.42 18.52
C THR A 392 15.10 15.93 19.64
N ARG A 393 13.99 15.27 19.31
CA ARG A 393 13.05 14.77 20.32
C ARG A 393 13.36 13.33 20.73
N ARG A 394 13.28 13.02 22.03
CA ARG A 394 13.39 11.66 22.58
C ARG A 394 12.04 10.89 22.45
N VAL A 395 11.35 11.06 21.33
CA VAL A 395 10.03 10.42 21.11
C VAL A 395 10.17 8.95 20.71
N VAL A 396 11.28 8.61 20.08
CA VAL A 396 11.61 7.24 19.66
C VAL A 396 12.81 6.78 20.49
N PRO A 397 12.74 5.61 21.15
CA PRO A 397 13.89 5.01 21.83
C PRO A 397 15.06 4.84 20.85
N ALA A 398 16.27 5.06 21.36
CA ALA A 398 17.49 4.87 20.60
C ALA A 398 17.72 3.41 20.26
#